data_8790e1169fd788205dcfb40de515a1d7
#
_entry.id   8790e1169fd788205dcfb40de515a1d7
#
_cell.length_a   1.000
_cell.length_b   1.000
_cell.length_c   1.000
_cell.angle_alpha   90.00
_cell.angle_beta   90.00
_cell.angle_gamma   90.00
#
_symmetry.space_group_name_H-M   'P 1'
#
loop_
_entity.id
_entity.type
_entity.pdbx_description
1 polymer ?
#
loop_
_entity_poly.entity_id
_entity_poly.type
_entity_poly.pdbx_seq_one_letter_code
_entity_poly.pdbx_strand_id
1 'polypeptide(L)'
;VFACKTSQEVNGVSLLHKTVSQEMFAPIWKGYFPEENHVGYVTNGVHFPTWCATEWEKLFKDNFDESFIHDQSNQKIWEAVYDIPDEEIWNTRLKLKTKLIDYIKRKCSKDWLRSQIDPSLTISIFEKFNPNALLIGFGRRFATYKRAHLLFTDIDRLAKIVNNPKYPVQFIFTGKAHPSDGAGQGLIRQIVEISRRPEFLGKIIFLENYDMDLARHLIAGVDIWLNTPTRLAEASGTSGEKALMNGVLNFSVLDGWWYEGYCKDAGWALTDKSIYQNEQYQNQLDAEAIYYLLEHDILPAYYEHGDKEYSENWIKYIKNSIAQIAPRFTMKRQLDDYYEKFYIKLSEHFHILSADNNAKAKMISDWKTAVRNRWDSIEIKS
;
A
#
# COMPACT_ATOMS: atom_id res chain seq x y z
N VAL A 1 18.83 0.00 19.10
CA VAL A 1 19.02 -0.21 20.56
C VAL A 1 18.99 1.11 21.32
N PHE A 2 19.87 2.08 21.00
CA PHE A 2 19.94 3.35 21.74
C PHE A 2 18.59 4.08 21.78
N ALA A 3 17.97 4.33 20.64
CA ALA A 3 16.67 4.99 20.57
C ALA A 3 15.59 4.27 21.39
N CYS A 4 15.48 2.94 21.29
CA CYS A 4 14.51 2.18 22.08
C CYS A 4 14.71 2.30 23.60
N LYS A 5 15.97 2.46 24.06
CA LYS A 5 16.29 2.58 25.49
C LYS A 5 16.19 4.01 26.03
N THR A 6 16.22 5.01 25.17
CA THR A 6 16.19 6.42 25.54
C THR A 6 14.85 7.10 25.22
N SER A 7 13.96 6.41 24.48
CA SER A 7 12.59 6.85 24.26
C SER A 7 11.66 6.28 25.32
N GLN A 8 10.67 7.05 25.72
CA GLN A 8 9.64 6.59 26.64
C GLN A 8 8.68 5.63 25.94
N GLU A 9 8.35 5.91 24.68
CA GLU A 9 7.46 5.12 23.85
C GLU A 9 8.15 4.70 22.56
N VAL A 10 7.82 3.50 22.08
CA VAL A 10 8.29 2.92 20.82
C VAL A 10 7.09 2.33 20.09
N ASN A 11 6.96 2.58 18.79
CA ASN A 11 5.82 2.04 18.03
C ASN A 11 6.20 1.53 16.65
N GLY A 12 5.49 0.48 16.22
CA GLY A 12 5.40 0.06 14.83
C GLY A 12 4.45 0.95 14.03
N VAL A 13 4.47 0.82 12.72
CA VAL A 13 3.69 1.63 11.77
C VAL A 13 2.52 0.86 11.14
N SER A 14 2.22 -0.31 11.67
CA SER A 14 1.01 -1.12 11.45
C SER A 14 0.89 -2.14 12.60
N LEU A 15 -0.29 -2.74 12.73
CA LEU A 15 -0.55 -3.78 13.74
C LEU A 15 0.43 -4.96 13.58
N LEU A 16 0.60 -5.45 12.35
CA LEU A 16 1.51 -6.57 12.08
C LEU A 16 2.98 -6.19 12.34
N HIS A 17 3.37 -4.96 11.96
CA HIS A 17 4.72 -4.45 12.23
C HIS A 17 5.01 -4.31 13.73
N LYS A 18 4.01 -4.02 14.58
CA LYS A 18 4.16 -4.13 16.03
C LYS A 18 4.65 -5.52 16.42
N THR A 19 3.92 -6.57 16.00
CA THR A 19 4.27 -7.97 16.34
C THR A 19 5.67 -8.33 15.87
N VAL A 20 6.01 -8.03 14.62
CA VAL A 20 7.36 -8.28 14.06
C VAL A 20 8.43 -7.50 14.83
N SER A 21 8.15 -6.25 15.22
CA SER A 21 9.08 -5.43 15.99
C SER A 21 9.23 -5.93 17.43
N GLN A 22 8.18 -6.44 18.04
CA GLN A 22 8.21 -7.04 19.38
C GLN A 22 9.15 -8.25 19.41
N GLU A 23 9.07 -9.13 18.42
CA GLU A 23 9.98 -10.26 18.28
C GLU A 23 11.41 -9.81 17.99
N MET A 24 11.60 -8.91 17.02
CA MET A 24 12.90 -8.40 16.59
C MET A 24 13.67 -7.71 17.73
N PHE A 25 12.96 -6.96 18.57
CA PHE A 25 13.56 -6.18 19.65
C PHE A 25 13.50 -6.86 21.02
N ALA A 26 12.99 -8.10 21.12
CA ALA A 26 12.95 -8.86 22.36
C ALA A 26 14.30 -8.88 23.12
N PRO A 27 15.48 -9.00 22.47
CA PRO A 27 16.75 -8.96 23.17
C PRO A 27 17.08 -7.63 23.89
N ILE A 28 16.36 -6.53 23.56
CA ILE A 28 16.54 -5.22 24.22
C ILE A 28 15.92 -5.22 25.62
N TRP A 29 14.80 -5.91 25.79
CA TRP A 29 14.02 -5.99 27.03
C TRP A 29 14.10 -7.40 27.63
N LYS A 30 15.27 -7.73 28.15
CA LYS A 30 15.50 -9.03 28.81
C LYS A 30 14.54 -9.21 30.00
N GLY A 31 13.93 -10.38 30.10
CA GLY A 31 12.99 -10.72 31.17
C GLY A 31 11.52 -10.45 30.84
N TYR A 32 11.22 -9.95 29.63
CA TYR A 32 9.88 -9.82 29.10
C TYR A 32 9.65 -10.82 27.97
N PHE A 33 8.45 -11.35 27.85
CA PHE A 33 8.04 -12.02 26.62
C PHE A 33 7.95 -10.99 25.48
N PRO A 34 8.13 -11.38 24.21
CA PRO A 34 8.07 -10.44 23.08
C PRO A 34 6.82 -9.58 23.06
N GLU A 35 5.65 -10.17 23.34
CA GLU A 35 4.36 -9.51 23.39
C GLU A 35 4.17 -8.51 24.55
N GLU A 36 4.99 -8.61 25.58
CA GLU A 36 4.98 -7.73 26.76
C GLU A 36 5.94 -6.54 26.63
N ASN A 37 6.82 -6.54 25.62
CA ASN A 37 7.75 -5.45 25.46
C ASN A 37 7.04 -4.12 25.06
N HIS A 38 7.74 -3.01 25.26
CA HIS A 38 7.16 -1.66 25.16
C HIS A 38 6.95 -1.16 23.72
N VAL A 39 6.71 -2.05 22.75
CA VAL A 39 6.43 -1.66 21.37
C VAL A 39 4.92 -1.63 21.14
N GLY A 40 4.37 -0.42 21.02
CA GLY A 40 3.00 -0.17 20.58
C GLY A 40 2.88 -0.10 19.05
N TYR A 41 1.77 0.45 18.55
CA TYR A 41 1.64 0.79 17.13
C TYR A 41 0.69 1.97 16.90
N VAL A 42 0.98 2.67 15.80
CA VAL A 42 0.05 3.57 15.12
C VAL A 42 0.16 3.25 13.64
N THR A 43 -0.92 2.77 13.06
CA THR A 43 -0.92 2.45 11.64
C THR A 43 -0.81 3.71 10.81
N ASN A 44 0.03 3.68 9.78
CA ASN A 44 0.18 4.81 8.88
C ASN A 44 -1.15 5.20 8.23
N GLY A 45 -1.22 6.44 7.83
CA GLY A 45 -2.30 7.00 7.03
C GLY A 45 -1.73 7.98 6.01
N VAL A 46 -2.53 8.39 5.06
CA VAL A 46 -2.12 9.28 3.98
C VAL A 46 -2.86 10.62 4.03
N HIS A 47 -2.17 11.67 3.64
CA HIS A 47 -2.73 13.02 3.59
C HIS A 47 -3.73 13.11 2.43
N PHE A 48 -5.02 13.08 2.75
CA PHE A 48 -6.10 13.06 1.77
C PHE A 48 -5.98 14.16 0.71
N PRO A 49 -5.82 15.46 1.03
CA PRO A 49 -5.76 16.51 0.01
C PRO A 49 -4.54 16.43 -0.93
N THR A 50 -3.47 15.72 -0.52
CA THR A 50 -2.29 15.54 -1.39
C THR A 50 -2.48 14.42 -2.39
N TRP A 51 -3.18 13.34 -1.99
CA TRP A 51 -3.21 12.10 -2.74
C TRP A 51 -4.55 11.81 -3.41
N CYS A 52 -5.63 12.44 -2.97
CA CYS A 52 -6.92 12.38 -3.64
C CYS A 52 -6.90 13.25 -4.90
N ALA A 53 -7.34 12.71 -6.02
CA ALA A 53 -7.48 13.46 -7.26
C ALA A 53 -8.63 14.47 -7.16
N THR A 54 -8.50 15.59 -7.84
CA THR A 54 -9.49 16.67 -7.79
C THR A 54 -10.90 16.24 -8.21
N GLU A 55 -11.02 15.22 -9.06
CA GLU A 55 -12.30 14.64 -9.46
C GLU A 55 -13.00 13.95 -8.30
N TRP A 56 -12.26 13.14 -7.54
CA TRP A 56 -12.80 12.50 -6.34
C TRP A 56 -13.04 13.49 -5.21
N GLU A 57 -12.11 14.43 -5.01
CA GLU A 57 -12.30 15.50 -4.01
C GLU A 57 -13.58 16.28 -4.27
N LYS A 58 -13.87 16.60 -5.54
CA LYS A 58 -15.11 17.26 -5.92
C LYS A 58 -16.33 16.37 -5.64
N LEU A 59 -16.28 15.10 -6.08
CA LEU A 59 -17.38 14.16 -5.89
C LEU A 59 -17.71 13.98 -4.40
N PHE A 60 -16.70 13.89 -3.53
CA PHE A 60 -16.91 13.81 -2.09
C PHE A 60 -17.48 15.12 -1.52
N LYS A 61 -16.97 16.28 -1.91
CA LYS A 61 -17.50 17.57 -1.46
C LYS A 61 -18.96 17.81 -1.86
N ASP A 62 -19.34 17.31 -3.03
CA ASP A 62 -20.70 17.48 -3.54
C ASP A 62 -21.71 16.54 -2.84
N ASN A 63 -21.25 15.42 -2.23
CA ASN A 63 -22.11 14.38 -1.69
C ASN A 63 -21.92 14.10 -0.17
N PHE A 64 -20.81 14.53 0.42
CA PHE A 64 -20.51 14.28 1.83
C PHE A 64 -20.85 15.52 2.67
N ASP A 65 -21.03 15.29 3.97
CA ASP A 65 -21.21 16.37 4.93
C ASP A 65 -20.05 17.36 4.94
N GLU A 66 -20.32 18.65 5.14
CA GLU A 66 -19.30 19.71 5.14
C GLU A 66 -18.16 19.47 6.15
N SER A 67 -18.41 18.76 7.23
CA SER A 67 -17.41 18.40 8.23
C SER A 67 -16.30 17.47 7.67
N PHE A 68 -16.53 16.81 6.52
CA PHE A 68 -15.55 15.99 5.83
C PHE A 68 -14.22 16.71 5.56
N ILE A 69 -14.28 18.02 5.26
CA ILE A 69 -13.08 18.82 5.00
C ILE A 69 -12.16 18.87 6.23
N HIS A 70 -12.74 18.82 7.43
CA HIS A 70 -12.03 18.92 8.69
C HIS A 70 -11.77 17.58 9.37
N ASP A 71 -12.64 16.58 9.13
CA ASP A 71 -12.53 15.26 9.77
C ASP A 71 -12.76 14.11 8.78
N GLN A 72 -11.69 13.73 8.06
CA GLN A 72 -11.71 12.56 7.19
C GLN A 72 -11.58 11.23 7.97
N SER A 73 -11.49 11.25 9.29
CA SER A 73 -11.43 10.03 10.12
C SER A 73 -12.80 9.51 10.54
N ASN A 74 -13.85 10.30 10.40
CA ASN A 74 -15.21 9.93 10.76
C ASN A 74 -15.83 8.98 9.73
N GLN A 75 -15.87 7.68 10.05
CA GLN A 75 -16.36 6.63 9.16
C GLN A 75 -17.79 6.89 8.64
N LYS A 76 -18.67 7.45 9.47
CA LYS A 76 -20.08 7.68 9.07
C LYS A 76 -20.22 8.62 7.88
N ILE A 77 -19.31 9.59 7.75
CA ILE A 77 -19.33 10.54 6.62
C ILE A 77 -19.06 9.80 5.30
N TRP A 78 -18.14 8.82 5.33
CA TRP A 78 -17.78 8.04 4.15
C TRP A 78 -18.87 7.08 3.68
N GLU A 79 -19.83 6.72 4.55
CA GLU A 79 -20.97 5.88 4.17
C GLU A 79 -21.87 6.56 3.11
N ALA A 80 -21.84 7.89 3.02
CA ALA A 80 -22.53 8.62 1.96
C ALA A 80 -22.09 8.23 0.53
N VAL A 81 -20.94 7.58 0.36
CA VAL A 81 -20.52 7.05 -0.95
C VAL A 81 -21.51 6.02 -1.51
N TYR A 82 -22.26 5.33 -0.65
CA TYR A 82 -23.26 4.37 -1.11
C TYR A 82 -24.42 5.02 -1.85
N ASP A 83 -24.73 6.28 -1.55
CA ASP A 83 -25.81 7.06 -2.16
C ASP A 83 -25.39 7.73 -3.46
N ILE A 84 -24.09 7.79 -3.78
CA ILE A 84 -23.60 8.34 -5.06
C ILE A 84 -24.01 7.38 -6.20
N PRO A 85 -24.60 7.92 -7.30
CA PRO A 85 -24.94 7.11 -8.46
C PRO A 85 -23.75 6.35 -9.03
N ASP A 86 -23.94 5.08 -9.36
CA ASP A 86 -22.87 4.19 -9.87
C ASP A 86 -22.20 4.76 -11.12
N GLU A 87 -22.99 5.37 -11.99
CA GLU A 87 -22.51 6.02 -13.21
C GLU A 87 -21.54 7.18 -12.94
N GLU A 88 -21.76 7.97 -11.88
CA GLU A 88 -20.86 9.05 -11.51
C GLU A 88 -19.51 8.53 -11.02
N ILE A 89 -19.52 7.44 -10.25
CA ILE A 89 -18.31 6.75 -9.81
C ILE A 89 -17.54 6.20 -11.02
N TRP A 90 -18.24 5.52 -11.92
CA TRP A 90 -17.65 4.97 -13.14
C TRP A 90 -17.03 6.05 -14.01
N ASN A 91 -17.77 7.12 -14.29
CA ASN A 91 -17.31 8.23 -15.12
C ASN A 91 -16.09 8.95 -14.49
N THR A 92 -16.07 9.08 -13.16
CA THR A 92 -14.91 9.61 -12.43
C THR A 92 -13.68 8.73 -12.63
N ARG A 93 -13.83 7.40 -12.53
CA ARG A 93 -12.75 6.44 -12.79
C ARG A 93 -12.26 6.48 -14.24
N LEU A 94 -13.17 6.50 -15.22
CA LEU A 94 -12.80 6.60 -16.65
C LEU A 94 -12.05 7.89 -16.96
N LYS A 95 -12.48 9.02 -16.38
CA LYS A 95 -11.82 10.31 -16.56
C LYS A 95 -10.38 10.28 -16.03
N LEU A 96 -10.15 9.67 -14.86
CA LEU A 96 -8.81 9.56 -14.27
C LEU A 96 -7.94 8.58 -15.05
N LYS A 97 -8.49 7.47 -15.52
CA LYS A 97 -7.79 6.53 -16.41
C LYS A 97 -7.35 7.23 -17.70
N THR A 98 -8.24 7.98 -18.33
CA THR A 98 -7.91 8.75 -19.55
C THR A 98 -6.78 9.75 -19.29
N LYS A 99 -6.84 10.50 -18.18
CA LYS A 99 -5.76 11.41 -17.77
C LYS A 99 -4.42 10.69 -17.59
N LEU A 100 -4.42 9.51 -16.98
CA LEU A 100 -3.22 8.70 -16.84
C LEU A 100 -2.66 8.29 -18.20
N ILE A 101 -3.51 7.79 -19.10
CA ILE A 101 -3.12 7.38 -20.45
C ILE A 101 -2.49 8.55 -21.23
N ASP A 102 -3.12 9.72 -21.19
CA ASP A 102 -2.60 10.92 -21.83
C ASP A 102 -1.28 11.40 -21.21
N TYR A 103 -1.16 11.26 -19.89
CA TYR A 103 0.09 11.55 -19.20
C TYR A 103 1.20 10.61 -19.66
N ILE A 104 0.92 9.31 -19.72
CA ILE A 104 1.89 8.29 -20.18
C ILE A 104 2.34 8.59 -21.60
N LYS A 105 1.41 8.87 -22.52
CA LYS A 105 1.74 9.22 -23.90
C LYS A 105 2.68 10.42 -23.98
N ARG A 106 2.39 11.50 -23.25
CA ARG A 106 3.23 12.70 -23.20
C ARG A 106 4.61 12.42 -22.58
N LYS A 107 4.65 11.64 -21.49
CA LYS A 107 5.89 11.29 -20.78
C LYS A 107 6.78 10.45 -21.67
N CYS A 108 6.29 9.38 -22.24
CA CYS A 108 7.06 8.50 -23.11
C CYS A 108 7.57 9.24 -24.35
N SER A 109 6.79 10.15 -24.95
CA SER A 109 7.25 10.96 -26.06
C SER A 109 8.41 11.90 -25.69
N LYS A 110 8.42 12.44 -24.47
CA LYS A 110 9.54 13.26 -23.97
C LYS A 110 10.77 12.42 -23.59
N ASP A 111 10.55 11.27 -22.96
CA ASP A 111 11.64 10.39 -22.53
C ASP A 111 12.34 9.75 -23.75
N TRP A 112 11.58 9.43 -24.82
CA TRP A 112 12.15 8.97 -26.08
C TRP A 112 13.14 9.99 -26.67
N LEU A 113 12.80 11.27 -26.72
CA LEU A 113 13.70 12.32 -27.20
C LEU A 113 15.02 12.41 -26.42
N ARG A 114 15.02 11.96 -25.16
CA ARG A 114 16.20 11.99 -24.27
C ARG A 114 17.04 10.72 -24.33
N SER A 115 16.40 9.55 -24.48
CA SER A 115 17.03 8.22 -24.30
C SER A 115 17.45 7.56 -25.61
N GLN A 116 17.19 8.19 -26.78
CA GLN A 116 17.46 7.62 -28.10
C GLN A 116 16.90 6.20 -28.32
N ILE A 117 15.77 5.89 -27.64
CA ILE A 117 15.06 4.63 -27.84
C ILE A 117 14.43 4.66 -29.25
N ASP A 118 14.31 3.48 -29.87
CA ASP A 118 13.65 3.34 -31.15
C ASP A 118 12.22 3.89 -31.14
N PRO A 119 11.91 4.93 -31.93
CA PRO A 119 10.58 5.52 -32.01
C PRO A 119 9.49 4.54 -32.38
N SER A 120 9.82 3.55 -33.22
CA SER A 120 8.86 2.54 -33.68
C SER A 120 8.32 1.69 -32.53
N LEU A 121 9.16 1.38 -31.54
CA LEU A 121 8.77 0.67 -30.34
C LEU A 121 7.75 1.48 -29.50
N THR A 122 8.02 2.78 -29.33
CA THR A 122 7.10 3.67 -28.59
C THR A 122 5.76 3.78 -29.30
N ILE A 123 5.75 3.93 -30.62
CA ILE A 123 4.51 3.96 -31.41
C ILE A 123 3.75 2.63 -31.26
N SER A 124 4.43 1.50 -31.41
CA SER A 124 3.83 0.17 -31.28
C SER A 124 3.22 -0.08 -29.90
N ILE A 125 3.84 0.42 -28.82
CA ILE A 125 3.27 0.34 -27.46
C ILE A 125 1.97 1.13 -27.40
N PHE A 126 1.92 2.35 -27.96
CA PHE A 126 0.72 3.19 -27.91
C PHE A 126 -0.42 2.69 -28.80
N GLU A 127 -0.09 2.12 -29.96
CA GLU A 127 -1.10 1.49 -30.84
C GLU A 127 -1.78 0.28 -30.17
N LYS A 128 -1.04 -0.45 -29.35
CA LYS A 128 -1.54 -1.62 -28.61
C LYS A 128 -2.11 -1.26 -27.23
N PHE A 129 -1.97 -0.01 -26.79
CA PHE A 129 -2.53 0.42 -25.51
C PHE A 129 -4.05 0.56 -25.62
N ASN A 130 -4.77 -0.29 -24.90
CA ASN A 130 -6.22 -0.30 -24.92
C ASN A 130 -6.80 0.51 -23.75
N PRO A 131 -7.42 1.66 -23.97
CA PRO A 131 -7.99 2.49 -22.90
C PRO A 131 -9.15 1.81 -22.16
N ASN A 132 -9.79 0.82 -22.78
CA ASN A 132 -10.89 0.07 -22.19
C ASN A 132 -10.42 -1.18 -21.41
N ALA A 133 -9.12 -1.51 -21.45
CA ALA A 133 -8.59 -2.62 -20.69
C ALA A 133 -8.59 -2.34 -19.19
N LEU A 134 -8.77 -3.39 -18.37
CA LEU A 134 -8.46 -3.31 -16.94
C LEU A 134 -6.99 -2.95 -16.77
N LEU A 135 -6.70 -1.92 -15.98
CA LEU A 135 -5.36 -1.40 -15.81
C LEU A 135 -4.84 -1.67 -14.40
N ILE A 136 -3.78 -2.45 -14.29
CA ILE A 136 -3.16 -2.83 -13.01
C ILE A 136 -1.81 -2.13 -12.86
N GLY A 137 -1.63 -1.37 -11.78
CA GLY A 137 -0.42 -0.64 -11.47
C GLY A 137 0.44 -1.31 -10.41
N PHE A 138 1.76 -1.32 -10.66
CA PHE A 138 2.78 -1.69 -9.69
C PHE A 138 3.85 -0.59 -9.67
N GLY A 139 3.85 0.25 -8.64
CA GLY A 139 4.76 1.40 -8.55
C GLY A 139 5.43 1.48 -7.19
N ARG A 140 6.75 1.14 -7.15
CA ARG A 140 7.49 1.13 -5.89
C ARG A 140 9.00 1.00 -6.09
N ARG A 141 9.76 1.17 -5.00
CA ARG A 141 11.19 0.82 -5.01
C ARG A 141 11.36 -0.67 -5.34
N PHE A 142 12.23 -0.97 -6.29
CA PHE A 142 12.60 -2.33 -6.62
C PHE A 142 13.61 -2.85 -5.59
N ALA A 143 13.15 -3.74 -4.73
CA ALA A 143 13.92 -4.53 -3.79
C ALA A 143 13.37 -5.96 -3.83
N THR A 144 14.19 -6.95 -3.56
CA THR A 144 13.84 -8.39 -3.73
C THR A 144 12.57 -8.77 -2.99
N TYR A 145 12.42 -8.34 -1.73
CA TYR A 145 11.25 -8.65 -0.92
C TYR A 145 9.92 -8.07 -1.43
N LYS A 146 9.98 -7.09 -2.34
CA LYS A 146 8.79 -6.52 -3.02
C LYS A 146 8.25 -7.44 -4.10
N ARG A 147 9.02 -8.44 -4.50
CA ARG A 147 8.69 -9.54 -5.40
C ARG A 147 8.00 -9.11 -6.70
N ALA A 148 8.51 -8.05 -7.36
CA ALA A 148 7.99 -7.60 -8.65
C ALA A 148 7.98 -8.71 -9.73
N HIS A 149 8.77 -9.77 -9.53
CA HIS A 149 8.89 -10.91 -10.44
C HIS A 149 7.75 -11.91 -10.33
N LEU A 150 6.93 -11.90 -9.26
CA LEU A 150 5.88 -12.92 -9.05
C LEU A 150 4.94 -13.09 -10.24
N LEU A 151 4.54 -11.97 -10.86
CA LEU A 151 3.66 -12.00 -12.02
C LEU A 151 4.30 -12.70 -13.24
N PHE A 152 5.61 -12.90 -13.24
CA PHE A 152 6.38 -13.50 -14.35
C PHE A 152 6.85 -14.94 -14.03
N THR A 153 6.32 -15.55 -12.98
CA THR A 153 6.70 -16.91 -12.56
C THR A 153 6.24 -17.94 -13.60
N ASP A 154 5.03 -17.78 -14.14
CA ASP A 154 4.51 -18.55 -15.28
C ASP A 154 4.24 -17.60 -16.46
N ILE A 155 5.22 -17.49 -17.34
CA ILE A 155 5.19 -16.59 -18.51
C ILE A 155 4.12 -17.00 -19.50
N ASP A 156 3.90 -18.30 -19.71
CA ASP A 156 2.94 -18.81 -20.69
C ASP A 156 1.50 -18.57 -20.22
N ARG A 157 1.22 -18.74 -18.93
CA ARG A 157 -0.07 -18.42 -18.34
C ARG A 157 -0.33 -16.92 -18.37
N LEU A 158 0.66 -16.10 -18.01
CA LEU A 158 0.55 -14.66 -18.10
C LEU A 158 0.25 -14.20 -19.53
N ALA A 159 0.93 -14.79 -20.52
CA ALA A 159 0.69 -14.49 -21.95
C ALA A 159 -0.77 -14.79 -22.34
N LYS A 160 -1.35 -15.91 -21.87
CA LYS A 160 -2.76 -16.24 -22.11
C LYS A 160 -3.70 -15.22 -21.45
N ILE A 161 -3.42 -14.80 -20.22
CA ILE A 161 -4.21 -13.81 -19.49
C ILE A 161 -4.23 -12.46 -20.24
N VAL A 162 -3.06 -11.90 -20.56
CA VAL A 162 -2.98 -10.56 -21.19
C VAL A 162 -3.41 -10.52 -22.65
N ASN A 163 -3.50 -11.67 -23.32
CA ASN A 163 -3.97 -11.77 -24.71
C ASN A 163 -5.41 -12.31 -24.82
N ASN A 164 -6.12 -12.44 -23.71
CA ASN A 164 -7.52 -12.83 -23.73
C ASN A 164 -8.38 -11.70 -24.32
N PRO A 165 -9.03 -11.90 -25.49
CA PRO A 165 -9.81 -10.84 -26.12
C PRO A 165 -11.10 -10.53 -25.37
N LYS A 166 -11.61 -11.46 -24.56
CA LYS A 166 -12.83 -11.28 -23.75
C LYS A 166 -12.56 -10.38 -22.55
N TYR A 167 -11.36 -10.49 -21.96
CA TYR A 167 -10.99 -9.81 -20.72
C TYR A 167 -9.62 -9.11 -20.87
N PRO A 168 -9.53 -8.05 -21.67
CA PRO A 168 -8.27 -7.36 -21.90
C PRO A 168 -7.71 -6.75 -20.61
N VAL A 169 -6.47 -7.05 -20.27
CA VAL A 169 -5.78 -6.51 -19.09
C VAL A 169 -4.39 -6.02 -19.45
N GLN A 170 -3.99 -4.92 -18.85
CA GLN A 170 -2.68 -4.31 -19.04
C GLN A 170 -2.04 -3.99 -17.68
N PHE A 171 -0.73 -4.16 -17.63
CA PHE A 171 0.06 -3.92 -16.42
C PHE A 171 1.02 -2.77 -16.63
N ILE A 172 1.07 -1.85 -15.67
CA ILE A 172 2.04 -0.76 -15.63
C ILE A 172 2.97 -0.97 -14.45
N PHE A 173 4.24 -1.18 -14.76
CA PHE A 173 5.31 -1.23 -13.78
C PHE A 173 6.08 0.08 -13.79
N THR A 174 6.45 0.57 -12.62
CA THR A 174 7.36 1.71 -12.47
C THR A 174 8.09 1.64 -11.13
N GLY A 175 9.26 2.24 -11.06
CA GLY A 175 10.03 2.30 -9.84
C GLY A 175 11.50 2.54 -10.09
N LYS A 176 12.26 2.56 -9.00
CA LYS A 176 13.71 2.72 -8.98
C LYS A 176 14.33 1.68 -8.07
N ALA A 177 15.50 1.18 -8.44
CA ALA A 177 16.38 0.42 -7.56
C ALA A 177 17.46 1.35 -6.99
N HIS A 178 17.96 1.05 -5.80
CA HIS A 178 19.12 1.77 -5.28
C HIS A 178 20.34 1.52 -6.18
N PRO A 179 21.23 2.51 -6.40
CA PRO A 179 22.41 2.33 -7.26
C PRO A 179 23.33 1.16 -6.86
N SER A 180 23.37 0.80 -5.58
CA SER A 180 24.12 -0.36 -5.07
C SER A 180 23.31 -1.67 -5.01
N ASP A 181 22.02 -1.66 -5.37
CA ASP A 181 21.16 -2.85 -5.37
C ASP A 181 21.13 -3.49 -6.76
N GLY A 182 22.12 -4.33 -7.03
CA GLY A 182 22.23 -5.05 -8.32
C GLY A 182 21.05 -6.01 -8.56
N ALA A 183 20.47 -6.61 -7.50
CA ALA A 183 19.33 -7.49 -7.62
C ALA A 183 18.08 -6.72 -8.04
N GLY A 184 17.79 -5.59 -7.41
CA GLY A 184 16.68 -4.71 -7.79
C GLY A 184 16.82 -4.17 -9.22
N GLN A 185 18.04 -3.82 -9.65
CA GLN A 185 18.33 -3.43 -11.05
C GLN A 185 18.11 -4.60 -12.02
N GLY A 186 18.46 -5.81 -11.61
CA GLY A 186 18.20 -7.04 -12.38
C GLY A 186 16.71 -7.28 -12.62
N LEU A 187 15.88 -7.09 -11.61
CA LEU A 187 14.42 -7.18 -11.74
C LEU A 187 13.86 -6.16 -12.74
N ILE A 188 14.34 -4.92 -12.71
CA ILE A 188 13.92 -3.89 -13.67
C ILE A 188 14.28 -4.33 -15.09
N ARG A 189 15.54 -4.79 -15.33
CA ARG A 189 15.96 -5.27 -16.65
C ARG A 189 15.09 -6.41 -17.14
N GLN A 190 14.82 -7.40 -16.29
CA GLN A 190 13.97 -8.54 -16.64
C GLN A 190 12.56 -8.09 -17.07
N ILE A 191 11.93 -7.18 -16.34
CA ILE A 191 10.60 -6.67 -16.70
C ILE A 191 10.63 -5.90 -18.02
N VAL A 192 11.64 -5.07 -18.24
CA VAL A 192 11.81 -4.34 -19.50
C VAL A 192 12.02 -5.29 -20.68
N GLU A 193 12.82 -6.34 -20.52
CA GLU A 193 13.03 -7.37 -21.56
C GLU A 193 11.73 -8.13 -21.87
N ILE A 194 10.97 -8.53 -20.85
CA ILE A 194 9.67 -9.19 -21.03
C ILE A 194 8.67 -8.27 -21.74
N SER A 195 8.60 -7.01 -21.35
CA SER A 195 7.66 -6.04 -21.93
C SER A 195 7.86 -5.80 -23.43
N ARG A 196 9.05 -6.12 -23.97
CA ARG A 196 9.40 -5.99 -25.38
C ARG A 196 9.10 -7.24 -26.22
N ARG A 197 8.74 -8.36 -25.59
CA ARG A 197 8.37 -9.57 -26.32
C ARG A 197 7.05 -9.35 -27.07
N PRO A 198 6.87 -9.94 -28.26
CA PRO A 198 5.68 -9.74 -29.10
C PRO A 198 4.35 -9.97 -28.36
N GLU A 199 4.30 -11.00 -27.50
CA GLU A 199 3.11 -11.38 -26.74
C GLU A 199 2.76 -10.39 -25.61
N PHE A 200 3.73 -9.60 -25.14
CA PHE A 200 3.56 -8.65 -24.04
C PHE A 200 3.60 -7.18 -24.47
N LEU A 201 3.95 -6.92 -25.72
CA LEU A 201 4.10 -5.56 -26.23
C LEU A 201 2.77 -4.78 -26.13
N GLY A 202 2.79 -3.67 -25.39
CA GLY A 202 1.61 -2.86 -25.08
C GLY A 202 0.70 -3.45 -24.01
N LYS A 203 1.00 -4.66 -23.49
CA LYS A 203 0.25 -5.31 -22.40
C LYS A 203 0.97 -5.16 -21.06
N ILE A 204 2.30 -5.23 -21.08
CA ILE A 204 3.17 -4.96 -19.95
C ILE A 204 4.02 -3.76 -20.31
N ILE A 205 3.88 -2.69 -19.53
CA ILE A 205 4.53 -1.41 -19.78
C ILE A 205 5.40 -1.08 -18.58
N PHE A 206 6.68 -0.77 -18.82
CA PHE A 206 7.56 -0.23 -17.82
C PHE A 206 7.74 1.27 -18.02
N LEU A 207 7.37 2.08 -17.03
CA LEU A 207 7.57 3.54 -17.05
C LEU A 207 8.82 3.91 -16.26
N GLU A 208 9.74 4.59 -16.92
CA GLU A 208 10.96 5.10 -16.33
C GLU A 208 10.71 6.36 -15.50
N ASN A 209 11.74 6.77 -14.74
CA ASN A 209 11.75 8.03 -14.00
C ASN A 209 10.59 8.20 -13.03
N TYR A 210 10.35 7.15 -12.19
CA TYR A 210 9.35 7.22 -11.13
C TYR A 210 9.61 8.38 -10.18
N ASP A 211 8.67 9.31 -10.12
CA ASP A 211 8.67 10.50 -9.28
C ASP A 211 7.27 10.75 -8.69
N MET A 212 7.10 11.85 -7.94
CA MET A 212 5.84 12.20 -7.30
C MET A 212 4.72 12.51 -8.30
N ASP A 213 5.06 13.09 -9.46
CA ASP A 213 4.09 13.44 -10.50
C ASP A 213 3.54 12.18 -11.16
N LEU A 214 4.42 11.27 -11.61
CA LEU A 214 4.00 9.96 -12.11
C LEU A 214 3.24 9.16 -11.06
N ALA A 215 3.67 9.18 -9.80
CA ALA A 215 2.98 8.48 -8.72
C ALA A 215 1.53 8.94 -8.56
N ARG A 216 1.28 10.25 -8.55
CA ARG A 216 -0.09 10.82 -8.44
C ARG A 216 -1.00 10.38 -9.58
N HIS A 217 -0.51 10.45 -10.81
CA HIS A 217 -1.28 9.99 -11.97
C HIS A 217 -1.56 8.49 -11.94
N LEU A 218 -0.55 7.70 -11.57
CA LEU A 218 -0.66 6.24 -11.56
C LEU A 218 -1.65 5.76 -10.50
N ILE A 219 -1.50 6.18 -9.24
CA ILE A 219 -2.37 5.77 -8.14
C ILE A 219 -3.81 6.26 -8.28
N ALA A 220 -4.05 7.31 -9.08
CA ALA A 220 -5.39 7.79 -9.35
C ALA A 220 -6.01 7.15 -10.61
N GLY A 221 -5.19 6.76 -11.59
CA GLY A 221 -5.66 6.38 -12.91
C GLY A 221 -5.75 4.86 -13.19
N VAL A 222 -5.03 4.00 -12.45
CA VAL A 222 -5.17 2.54 -12.61
C VAL A 222 -6.44 2.04 -11.93
N ASP A 223 -6.92 0.87 -12.32
CA ASP A 223 -8.11 0.26 -11.71
C ASP A 223 -7.76 -0.58 -10.48
N ILE A 224 -6.59 -1.21 -10.52
CA ILE A 224 -6.05 -2.03 -9.41
C ILE A 224 -4.64 -1.58 -9.07
N TRP A 225 -4.35 -1.57 -7.77
CA TRP A 225 -3.02 -1.39 -7.21
C TRP A 225 -2.49 -2.72 -6.68
N LEU A 226 -1.45 -3.24 -7.33
CA LEU A 226 -0.86 -4.53 -7.00
C LEU A 226 0.31 -4.37 -6.02
N ASN A 227 0.29 -5.15 -4.93
CA ASN A 227 1.37 -5.26 -3.96
C ASN A 227 1.67 -6.72 -3.61
N THR A 228 2.91 -7.13 -3.80
CA THR A 228 3.33 -8.52 -3.62
C THR A 228 4.51 -8.68 -2.67
N PRO A 229 4.57 -8.02 -1.50
CA PRO A 229 5.72 -8.16 -0.61
C PRO A 229 5.85 -9.60 -0.09
N THR A 230 7.06 -10.00 0.27
CA THR A 230 7.24 -11.18 1.13
C THR A 230 6.58 -10.90 2.47
N ARG A 231 5.82 -11.85 2.98
CA ARG A 231 5.11 -11.70 4.26
C ARG A 231 6.05 -11.33 5.38
N LEU A 232 5.58 -10.45 6.27
CA LEU A 232 6.27 -9.85 7.41
C LEU A 232 7.41 -8.90 7.04
N ALA A 233 7.70 -8.70 5.76
CA ALA A 233 8.76 -7.78 5.32
C ALA A 233 8.27 -6.36 5.02
N GLU A 234 6.97 -6.15 4.87
CA GLU A 234 6.37 -4.83 4.66
C GLU A 234 5.90 -4.23 5.99
N ALA A 235 6.58 -3.22 6.48
CA ALA A 235 6.23 -2.59 7.76
C ALA A 235 4.85 -1.93 7.75
N SER A 236 4.47 -1.28 6.67
CA SER A 236 3.15 -0.71 6.45
C SER A 236 2.78 -0.72 4.97
N GLY A 237 3.55 -0.03 4.13
CA GLY A 237 3.12 0.38 2.80
C GLY A 237 2.09 1.53 2.90
N THR A 238 2.18 2.50 2.00
CA THR A 238 1.22 3.61 1.94
C THR A 238 0.70 3.86 0.54
N SER A 239 1.29 3.20 -0.47
CA SER A 239 0.88 3.38 -1.86
C SER A 239 -0.54 2.87 -2.13
N GLY A 240 -0.89 1.73 -1.52
CA GLY A 240 -2.25 1.20 -1.58
C GLY A 240 -3.27 2.07 -0.86
N GLU A 241 -2.91 2.70 0.26
CA GLU A 241 -3.75 3.68 0.95
C GLU A 241 -4.02 4.91 0.07
N LYS A 242 -3.01 5.39 -0.66
CA LYS A 242 -3.15 6.50 -1.62
C LYS A 242 -4.04 6.14 -2.80
N ALA A 243 -3.89 4.93 -3.32
CA ALA A 243 -4.72 4.40 -4.41
C ALA A 243 -6.19 4.31 -3.99
N LEU A 244 -6.44 3.81 -2.77
CA LEU A 244 -7.76 3.70 -2.14
C LEU A 244 -8.52 5.04 -2.11
N MET A 245 -7.84 6.17 -1.80
CA MET A 245 -8.46 7.51 -1.78
C MET A 245 -8.98 7.95 -3.15
N ASN A 246 -8.64 7.21 -4.21
CA ASN A 246 -9.04 7.47 -5.59
C ASN A 246 -9.95 6.39 -6.18
N GLY A 247 -10.56 5.56 -5.34
CA GLY A 247 -11.42 4.47 -5.80
C GLY A 247 -10.66 3.38 -6.58
N VAL A 248 -9.35 3.28 -6.40
CA VAL A 248 -8.51 2.21 -6.96
C VAL A 248 -8.51 1.05 -6.00
N LEU A 249 -8.84 -0.14 -6.48
CA LEU A 249 -8.94 -1.33 -5.65
C LEU A 249 -7.57 -1.93 -5.36
N ASN A 250 -7.36 -2.38 -4.14
CA ASN A 250 -6.12 -3.02 -3.74
C ASN A 250 -6.15 -4.53 -4.01
N PHE A 251 -5.07 -5.03 -4.59
CA PHE A 251 -4.77 -6.45 -4.71
C PHE A 251 -3.41 -6.72 -4.10
N SER A 252 -3.38 -7.31 -2.92
CA SER A 252 -2.13 -7.39 -2.14
C SER A 252 -2.03 -8.66 -1.31
N VAL A 253 -0.79 -9.03 -0.99
CA VAL A 253 -0.50 -9.94 0.11
C VAL A 253 -1.02 -9.32 1.41
N LEU A 254 -1.51 -10.14 2.34
CA LEU A 254 -1.91 -9.71 3.69
C LEU A 254 -0.65 -9.41 4.51
N ASP A 255 -0.11 -8.21 4.30
CA ASP A 255 1.06 -7.69 5.00
C ASP A 255 0.94 -6.16 5.19
N GLY A 256 1.70 -5.61 6.12
CA GLY A 256 1.65 -4.19 6.46
C GLY A 256 0.23 -3.70 6.78
N TRP A 257 -0.17 -2.58 6.19
CA TRP A 257 -1.50 -1.98 6.41
C TRP A 257 -2.65 -2.85 5.89
N TRP A 258 -2.43 -3.64 4.80
CA TRP A 258 -3.49 -4.46 4.21
C TRP A 258 -3.89 -5.65 5.09
N TYR A 259 -3.00 -6.08 6.00
CA TYR A 259 -3.34 -7.10 6.99
C TYR A 259 -4.53 -6.71 7.88
N GLU A 260 -4.63 -5.44 8.23
CA GLU A 260 -5.72 -4.88 9.04
C GLU A 260 -6.77 -4.12 8.21
N GLY A 261 -6.41 -3.69 6.99
CA GLY A 261 -7.28 -2.93 6.10
C GLY A 261 -8.21 -3.78 5.24
N TYR A 262 -7.83 -5.02 4.94
CA TYR A 262 -8.61 -5.88 4.05
C TYR A 262 -10.01 -6.15 4.57
N CYS A 263 -11.00 -5.88 3.71
CA CYS A 263 -12.40 -6.25 3.89
C CYS A 263 -12.87 -7.05 2.66
N LYS A 264 -13.72 -8.04 2.89
CA LYS A 264 -14.35 -8.80 1.80
C LYS A 264 -15.16 -7.86 0.91
N ASP A 265 -15.16 -8.11 -0.39
CA ASP A 265 -15.85 -7.28 -1.40
C ASP A 265 -15.39 -5.81 -1.45
N ALA A 266 -14.15 -5.52 -1.01
CA ALA A 266 -13.56 -4.18 -1.03
C ALA A 266 -12.12 -4.17 -1.62
N GLY A 267 -11.73 -5.27 -2.26
CA GLY A 267 -10.43 -5.52 -2.85
C GLY A 267 -10.06 -6.99 -2.73
N TRP A 268 -8.83 -7.34 -3.11
CA TRP A 268 -8.37 -8.74 -3.12
C TRP A 268 -7.13 -8.94 -2.27
N ALA A 269 -7.03 -10.10 -1.67
CA ALA A 269 -5.90 -10.48 -0.84
C ALA A 269 -5.43 -11.90 -1.16
N LEU A 270 -4.12 -12.11 -1.10
CA LEU A 270 -3.57 -13.45 -0.99
C LEU A 270 -3.77 -13.92 0.45
N THR A 271 -4.77 -14.76 0.67
CA THR A 271 -5.29 -15.07 2.01
C THR A 271 -4.48 -16.10 2.78
N ASP A 272 -3.56 -16.81 2.13
CA ASP A 272 -2.63 -17.68 2.83
C ASP A 272 -1.71 -16.86 3.75
N LYS A 273 -1.78 -17.14 5.05
CA LYS A 273 -0.98 -16.48 6.10
C LYS A 273 0.24 -17.31 6.51
N SER A 274 0.44 -18.45 5.91
CA SER A 274 1.54 -19.36 6.24
C SER A 274 2.88 -18.75 5.84
N ILE A 275 3.90 -19.02 6.63
CA ILE A 275 5.29 -18.67 6.34
C ILE A 275 5.99 -19.98 5.99
N TYR A 276 6.49 -20.05 4.76
CA TYR A 276 7.19 -21.22 4.28
C TYR A 276 8.70 -21.01 4.40
N GLN A 277 9.44 -22.02 4.86
CA GLN A 277 10.90 -21.97 4.89
C GLN A 277 11.52 -21.97 3.49
N ASN A 278 10.80 -22.55 2.50
CA ASN A 278 11.19 -22.53 1.10
C ASN A 278 10.55 -21.31 0.40
N GLU A 279 11.34 -20.27 0.22
CA GLU A 279 10.88 -19.03 -0.45
C GLU A 279 10.42 -19.29 -1.89
N GLN A 280 11.08 -20.18 -2.64
CA GLN A 280 10.70 -20.51 -4.00
C GLN A 280 9.31 -21.16 -4.05
N TYR A 281 9.02 -22.07 -3.14
CA TYR A 281 7.71 -22.71 -3.04
C TYR A 281 6.63 -21.70 -2.67
N GLN A 282 6.89 -20.81 -1.72
CA GLN A 282 5.97 -19.71 -1.38
C GLN A 282 5.72 -18.80 -2.58
N ASN A 283 6.77 -18.44 -3.33
CA ASN A 283 6.62 -17.61 -4.54
C ASN A 283 5.76 -18.29 -5.60
N GLN A 284 5.89 -19.60 -5.78
CA GLN A 284 5.02 -20.38 -6.69
C GLN A 284 3.57 -20.35 -6.24
N LEU A 285 3.29 -20.63 -4.97
CA LEU A 285 1.92 -20.60 -4.43
C LEU A 285 1.27 -19.21 -4.55
N ASP A 286 2.01 -18.17 -4.21
CA ASP A 286 1.52 -16.79 -4.31
C ASP A 286 1.28 -16.37 -5.78
N ALA A 287 2.14 -16.80 -6.71
CA ALA A 287 1.95 -16.55 -8.13
C ALA A 287 0.70 -17.26 -8.68
N GLU A 288 0.51 -18.54 -8.34
CA GLU A 288 -0.68 -19.32 -8.71
C GLU A 288 -1.96 -18.66 -8.16
N ALA A 289 -1.94 -18.18 -6.92
CA ALA A 289 -3.07 -17.48 -6.32
C ALA A 289 -3.35 -16.14 -7.04
N ILE A 290 -2.32 -15.41 -7.49
CA ILE A 290 -2.48 -14.19 -8.29
C ILE A 290 -3.18 -14.51 -9.61
N TYR A 291 -2.70 -15.49 -10.35
CA TYR A 291 -3.30 -15.88 -11.63
C TYR A 291 -4.73 -16.37 -11.45
N TYR A 292 -4.97 -17.21 -10.44
CA TYR A 292 -6.32 -17.73 -10.16
C TYR A 292 -7.31 -16.60 -9.86
N LEU A 293 -6.96 -15.65 -9.01
CA LEU A 293 -7.80 -14.50 -8.69
C LEU A 293 -8.01 -13.59 -9.90
N LEU A 294 -6.98 -13.39 -10.73
CA LEU A 294 -7.15 -12.63 -11.98
C LEU A 294 -8.16 -13.30 -12.92
N GLU A 295 -8.01 -14.60 -13.16
CA GLU A 295 -8.81 -15.34 -14.13
C GLU A 295 -10.26 -15.56 -13.69
N HIS A 296 -10.48 -15.84 -12.39
CA HIS A 296 -11.76 -16.33 -11.89
C HIS A 296 -12.57 -15.33 -11.06
N ASP A 297 -11.96 -14.22 -10.64
CA ASP A 297 -12.63 -13.24 -9.78
C ASP A 297 -12.49 -11.82 -10.33
N ILE A 298 -11.27 -11.31 -10.49
CA ILE A 298 -11.01 -9.90 -10.82
C ILE A 298 -11.49 -9.56 -12.23
N LEU A 299 -11.05 -10.31 -13.25
CA LEU A 299 -11.42 -10.03 -14.64
C LEU A 299 -12.93 -10.22 -14.87
N PRO A 300 -13.58 -11.29 -14.41
CA PRO A 300 -15.04 -11.40 -14.47
C PRO A 300 -15.75 -10.26 -13.76
N ALA A 301 -15.33 -9.89 -12.54
CA ALA A 301 -15.93 -8.79 -11.78
C ALA A 301 -15.90 -7.45 -12.52
N TYR A 302 -14.85 -7.18 -13.32
CA TYR A 302 -14.73 -5.95 -14.09
C TYR A 302 -15.57 -5.97 -15.39
N TYR A 303 -15.61 -7.08 -16.09
CA TYR A 303 -16.15 -7.18 -17.45
C TYR A 303 -17.58 -7.72 -17.55
N GLU A 304 -18.09 -8.42 -16.54
CA GLU A 304 -19.43 -8.96 -16.56
C GLU A 304 -20.44 -7.90 -16.07
N HIS A 305 -21.02 -7.16 -17.00
CA HIS A 305 -21.84 -5.98 -16.70
C HIS A 305 -23.24 -5.98 -17.36
N GLY A 306 -23.66 -7.09 -17.99
CA GLY A 306 -24.97 -7.16 -18.64
C GLY A 306 -25.15 -6.08 -19.71
N ASP A 307 -26.26 -5.34 -19.64
CA ASP A 307 -26.61 -4.28 -20.63
C ASP A 307 -26.00 -2.90 -20.27
N LYS A 308 -25.29 -2.76 -19.16
CA LYS A 308 -24.67 -1.50 -18.73
C LYS A 308 -23.26 -1.34 -19.32
N GLU A 309 -22.77 -0.11 -19.35
CA GLU A 309 -21.40 0.18 -19.76
C GLU A 309 -20.36 -0.10 -18.64
N TYR A 310 -20.81 -0.46 -17.43
CA TYR A 310 -19.99 -0.74 -16.26
C TYR A 310 -20.53 -1.92 -15.46
N SER A 311 -19.65 -2.59 -14.73
CA SER A 311 -20.02 -3.64 -13.77
C SER A 311 -20.52 -3.04 -12.45
N GLU A 312 -21.77 -3.33 -12.08
CA GLU A 312 -22.32 -2.98 -10.77
C GLU A 312 -21.52 -3.63 -9.63
N ASN A 313 -21.05 -4.85 -9.86
CA ASN A 313 -20.19 -5.54 -8.90
C ASN A 313 -18.88 -4.79 -8.68
N TRP A 314 -18.24 -4.28 -9.76
CA TRP A 314 -17.04 -3.47 -9.65
C TRP A 314 -17.27 -2.17 -8.86
N ILE A 315 -18.37 -1.48 -9.13
CA ILE A 315 -18.74 -0.27 -8.40
C ILE A 315 -19.02 -0.57 -6.93
N LYS A 316 -19.67 -1.69 -6.62
CA LYS A 316 -19.86 -2.15 -5.25
C LYS A 316 -18.52 -2.31 -4.51
N TYR A 317 -17.51 -2.93 -5.14
CA TYR A 317 -16.16 -3.03 -4.57
C TYR A 317 -15.56 -1.66 -4.29
N ILE A 318 -15.69 -0.71 -5.22
CA ILE A 318 -15.18 0.66 -5.03
C ILE A 318 -15.88 1.34 -3.85
N LYS A 319 -17.22 1.30 -3.78
CA LYS A 319 -18.00 1.88 -2.68
C LYS A 319 -17.61 1.27 -1.34
N ASN A 320 -17.51 -0.05 -1.27
CA ASN A 320 -17.10 -0.76 -0.06
C ASN A 320 -15.67 -0.36 0.36
N SER A 321 -14.75 -0.29 -0.59
CA SER A 321 -13.37 0.10 -0.34
C SER A 321 -13.30 1.51 0.25
N ILE A 322 -14.04 2.46 -0.32
CA ILE A 322 -14.10 3.85 0.15
C ILE A 322 -14.77 3.93 1.52
N ALA A 323 -15.97 3.36 1.69
CA ALA A 323 -16.73 3.50 2.92
C ALA A 323 -16.09 2.80 4.13
N GLN A 324 -15.60 1.57 3.93
CA GLN A 324 -15.18 0.72 5.05
C GLN A 324 -13.69 0.85 5.38
N ILE A 325 -12.86 1.22 4.40
CA ILE A 325 -11.40 1.20 4.56
C ILE A 325 -10.81 2.61 4.63
N ALA A 326 -11.19 3.52 3.72
CA ALA A 326 -10.53 4.81 3.59
C ALA A 326 -10.46 5.64 4.88
N PRO A 327 -11.53 5.79 5.71
CA PRO A 327 -11.48 6.59 6.93
C PRO A 327 -10.40 6.14 7.91
N ARG A 328 -10.11 4.85 7.94
CA ARG A 328 -9.13 4.23 8.85
C ARG A 328 -7.68 4.54 8.49
N PHE A 329 -7.40 4.97 7.25
CA PHE A 329 -6.06 5.18 6.72
C PHE A 329 -5.81 6.62 6.27
N THR A 330 -6.52 7.57 6.87
CA THR A 330 -6.29 9.00 6.70
C THR A 330 -5.20 9.53 7.63
N MET A 331 -4.48 10.57 7.23
CA MET A 331 -3.53 11.26 8.09
C MET A 331 -4.21 11.87 9.33
N LYS A 332 -5.48 12.29 9.20
CA LYS A 332 -6.25 12.82 10.36
C LYS A 332 -6.33 11.77 11.46
N ARG A 333 -6.80 10.56 11.15
CA ARG A 333 -6.84 9.45 12.12
C ARG A 333 -5.45 9.13 12.69
N GLN A 334 -4.41 9.07 11.84
CA GLN A 334 -3.05 8.81 12.30
C GLN A 334 -2.54 9.88 13.29
N LEU A 335 -2.81 11.16 13.02
CA LEU A 335 -2.42 12.25 13.92
C LEU A 335 -3.18 12.19 15.24
N ASP A 336 -4.48 11.89 15.22
CA ASP A 336 -5.27 11.71 16.43
C ASP A 336 -4.73 10.57 17.29
N ASP A 337 -4.42 9.42 16.66
CA ASP A 337 -3.81 8.29 17.34
C ASP A 337 -2.47 8.64 18.01
N TYR A 338 -1.58 9.39 17.32
CA TYR A 338 -0.32 9.86 17.92
C TYR A 338 -0.55 10.84 19.04
N TYR A 339 -1.50 11.77 18.86
CA TYR A 339 -1.83 12.78 19.86
C TYR A 339 -2.35 12.13 21.16
N GLU A 340 -3.34 11.25 21.04
CA GLU A 340 -3.99 10.61 22.20
C GLU A 340 -3.11 9.55 22.86
N LYS A 341 -2.47 8.69 22.06
CA LYS A 341 -1.70 7.54 22.60
C LYS A 341 -0.35 7.98 23.18
N PHE A 342 0.25 9.04 22.63
CA PHE A 342 1.63 9.41 22.97
C PHE A 342 1.77 10.85 23.41
N TYR A 343 1.40 11.85 22.62
CA TYR A 343 1.80 13.23 22.86
C TYR A 343 1.19 13.85 24.11
N ILE A 344 -0.10 13.61 24.39
CA ILE A 344 -0.73 14.10 25.63
C ILE A 344 -0.01 13.52 26.84
N LYS A 345 0.15 12.21 26.90
CA LYS A 345 0.80 11.50 28.01
C LYS A 345 2.23 11.94 28.21
N LEU A 346 2.98 12.10 27.11
CA LEU A 346 4.38 12.56 27.17
C LEU A 346 4.48 13.99 27.68
N SER A 347 3.57 14.89 27.26
CA SER A 347 3.49 16.27 27.76
C SER A 347 3.20 16.32 29.25
N GLU A 348 2.21 15.56 29.70
CA GLU A 348 1.86 15.46 31.13
C GLU A 348 3.04 14.93 31.97
N HIS A 349 3.67 13.85 31.52
CA HIS A 349 4.86 13.30 32.17
C HIS A 349 6.02 14.30 32.20
N PHE A 350 6.23 15.03 31.10
CA PHE A 350 7.27 16.06 31.06
C PHE A 350 7.03 17.13 32.11
N HIS A 351 5.81 17.65 32.25
CA HIS A 351 5.48 18.65 33.25
C HIS A 351 5.70 18.13 34.68
N ILE A 352 5.29 16.88 34.95
CA ILE A 352 5.48 16.26 36.27
C ILE A 352 6.97 16.06 36.59
N LEU A 353 7.77 15.62 35.62
CA LEU A 353 9.18 15.29 35.84
C LEU A 353 10.08 16.52 35.87
N SER A 354 9.73 17.58 35.15
CA SER A 354 10.50 18.82 35.07
C SER A 354 10.21 19.83 36.24
N ALA A 355 9.11 19.61 36.96
CA ALA A 355 8.77 20.45 38.10
C ALA A 355 9.87 20.43 39.21
N ASP A 356 9.95 21.51 39.99
CA ASP A 356 10.85 21.63 41.15
C ASP A 356 12.32 21.29 40.84
N ASN A 357 12.82 21.81 39.74
CA ASN A 357 14.19 21.54 39.27
C ASN A 357 14.47 20.04 39.06
N ASN A 358 13.52 19.34 38.45
CA ASN A 358 13.53 17.91 38.17
C ASN A 358 13.59 17.01 39.42
N ALA A 359 13.04 17.45 40.54
CA ALA A 359 13.09 16.70 41.80
C ALA A 359 12.55 15.28 41.67
N LYS A 360 11.40 15.11 41.00
CA LYS A 360 10.77 13.78 40.80
C LYS A 360 11.58 12.91 39.86
N ALA A 361 12.15 13.47 38.81
CA ALA A 361 13.03 12.73 37.89
C ALA A 361 14.28 12.22 38.59
N LYS A 362 14.92 13.03 39.46
CA LYS A 362 16.05 12.63 40.30
C LYS A 362 15.67 11.51 41.24
N MET A 363 14.55 11.66 41.97
CA MET A 363 14.05 10.63 42.88
C MET A 363 13.82 9.28 42.17
N ILE A 364 13.20 9.28 40.99
CA ILE A 364 12.99 8.05 40.21
C ILE A 364 14.33 7.45 39.75
N SER A 365 15.28 8.28 39.34
CA SER A 365 16.63 7.82 38.95
C SER A 365 17.36 7.15 40.12
N ASP A 366 17.30 7.77 41.29
CA ASP A 366 17.93 7.23 42.51
C ASP A 366 17.27 5.92 42.94
N TRP A 367 15.94 5.86 42.88
CA TRP A 367 15.18 4.64 43.16
C TRP A 367 15.57 3.50 42.18
N LYS A 368 15.60 3.76 40.88
CA LYS A 368 16.01 2.76 39.88
C LYS A 368 17.42 2.25 40.12
N THR A 369 18.33 3.14 40.53
CA THR A 369 19.71 2.78 40.87
C THR A 369 19.76 1.90 42.12
N ALA A 370 19.02 2.27 43.16
CA ALA A 370 18.93 1.50 44.38
C ALA A 370 18.34 0.08 44.15
N VAL A 371 17.27 -0.03 43.36
CA VAL A 371 16.67 -1.31 42.99
C VAL A 371 17.67 -2.19 42.22
N ARG A 372 18.31 -1.61 41.19
CA ARG A 372 19.30 -2.34 40.37
C ARG A 372 20.45 -2.90 41.21
N ASN A 373 20.96 -2.12 42.17
CA ASN A 373 22.09 -2.53 43.01
C ASN A 373 21.72 -3.57 44.06
N ARG A 374 20.41 -3.76 44.36
CA ARG A 374 19.92 -4.69 45.37
C ARG A 374 19.14 -5.87 44.79
N TRP A 375 18.92 -5.89 43.49
CA TRP A 375 18.05 -6.88 42.83
C TRP A 375 18.50 -8.34 43.12
N ASP A 376 19.80 -8.57 43.02
CA ASP A 376 20.39 -9.90 43.23
C ASP A 376 20.35 -10.37 44.70
N SER A 377 19.94 -9.48 45.64
CA SER A 377 19.77 -9.81 47.07
C SER A 377 18.34 -10.14 47.43
N ILE A 378 17.39 -10.10 46.46
CA ILE A 378 15.99 -10.39 46.69
C ILE A 378 15.77 -11.89 46.41
N GLU A 379 15.22 -12.59 47.40
CA GLU A 379 14.87 -14.00 47.30
C GLU A 379 13.38 -14.19 47.61
N ILE A 380 12.69 -14.94 46.74
CA ILE A 380 11.32 -15.38 47.01
C ILE A 380 11.41 -16.65 47.88
N LYS A 381 11.03 -16.52 49.14
CA LYS A 381 10.91 -17.68 50.04
C LYS A 381 9.54 -18.31 49.90
N SER A 382 9.49 -19.63 49.58
CA SER A 382 8.27 -20.43 49.48
C SER A 382 7.61 -20.63 50.83
#